data_ce96417e4eabb20d484648deb70d1e23
#
_entry.id   ce96417e4eabb20d484648deb70d1e23
#
_cell.length_a   1.000
_cell.length_b   1.000
_cell.length_c   1.000
_cell.angle_alpha   90.00
_cell.angle_beta   90.00
_cell.angle_gamma   90.00
#
_symmetry.space_group_name_H-M   'P 1'
#
loop_
_entity.id
_entity.type
_entity.pdbx_description
1 polymer ?
#
loop_
_entity_poly.entity_id
_entity_poly.type
_entity_poly.pdbx_seq_one_letter_code
_entity_poly.pdbx_strand_id
1 'polypeptide(L)'
;MPFSLILFVASIQGVTEFLPVSSSGHLLLIPVITSYPYQSQTIDVAAHIGTLVAVLVYLRRDIFDIIVAMFGQTDSARQADHRRLGLMIIGATIPLILVGFMVNYANWHWLTLATTLALSNIGFAGLLWAADRFGGQLYGLADMRWSAAMSIGLMQICALIPGASRSGITMTAARLFGYDRLTAARFSLLLSLPAIAGAGFLKTIDIIDAGDKQLGLDAAVVVVLSALFAWLAIRVMMSWLARANFTIFVVYRLGLGVVILLGLHLGVIATI
;
A
#
# COMPACT_ATOMS: atom_id res chain seq x y z
N MET A 1 -5.99 -7.13 23.69
CA MET A 1 -6.91 -7.73 22.69
C MET A 1 -6.80 -9.26 22.69
N PRO A 2 -7.85 -10.04 22.24
CA PRO A 2 -7.67 -11.48 22.02
C PRO A 2 -6.58 -11.74 20.98
N PHE A 3 -5.71 -12.71 21.24
CA PHE A 3 -4.59 -13.03 20.33
C PHE A 3 -5.07 -13.45 18.93
N SER A 4 -6.22 -14.11 18.85
CA SER A 4 -6.85 -14.47 17.55
C SER A 4 -7.18 -13.26 16.70
N LEU A 5 -7.67 -12.16 17.30
CA LEU A 5 -7.94 -10.92 16.59
C LEU A 5 -6.66 -10.22 16.15
N ILE A 6 -5.63 -10.19 17.02
CA ILE A 6 -4.30 -9.68 16.68
C ILE A 6 -3.73 -10.41 15.48
N LEU A 7 -3.76 -11.75 15.49
CA LEU A 7 -3.26 -12.58 14.39
C LEU A 7 -4.06 -12.32 13.11
N PHE A 8 -5.38 -12.19 13.21
CA PHE A 8 -6.26 -11.97 12.06
C PHE A 8 -5.99 -10.59 11.41
N VAL A 9 -5.95 -9.52 12.21
CA VAL A 9 -5.65 -8.16 11.71
C VAL A 9 -4.26 -8.11 11.09
N ALA A 10 -3.25 -8.63 11.78
CA ALA A 10 -1.88 -8.64 11.32
C ALA A 10 -1.69 -9.44 10.03
N SER A 11 -2.37 -10.59 9.90
CA SER A 11 -2.32 -11.40 8.68
C SER A 11 -2.99 -10.71 7.50
N ILE A 12 -4.19 -10.15 7.70
CA ILE A 12 -4.90 -9.41 6.66
C ILE A 12 -4.06 -8.22 6.19
N GLN A 13 -3.66 -7.34 7.10
CA GLN A 13 -2.88 -6.16 6.74
C GLN A 13 -1.55 -6.56 6.08
N GLY A 14 -0.81 -7.50 6.68
CA GLY A 14 0.47 -7.95 6.15
C GLY A 14 0.35 -8.52 4.73
N VAL A 15 -0.64 -9.37 4.49
CA VAL A 15 -0.83 -9.98 3.17
C VAL A 15 -1.32 -8.96 2.14
N THR A 16 -2.23 -8.05 2.50
CA THR A 16 -2.96 -7.24 1.51
C THR A 16 -2.36 -5.86 1.25
N GLU A 17 -1.46 -5.35 2.10
CA GLU A 17 -0.94 -3.99 1.99
C GLU A 17 -0.17 -3.74 0.68
N PHE A 18 0.67 -4.68 0.27
CA PHE A 18 1.50 -4.53 -0.93
C PHE A 18 0.97 -5.26 -2.16
N LEU A 19 0.09 -6.23 -1.95
CA LEU A 19 -0.65 -6.83 -3.06
C LEU A 19 -1.64 -5.78 -3.62
N PRO A 20 -1.85 -5.75 -4.93
CA PRO A 20 -2.79 -4.79 -5.52
C PRO A 20 -4.26 -5.20 -5.30
N VAL A 21 -4.67 -5.46 -4.03
CA VAL A 21 -5.98 -6.05 -3.66
C VAL A 21 -6.81 -5.20 -2.69
N SER A 22 -6.28 -4.06 -2.20
CA SER A 22 -6.93 -3.13 -1.25
C SER A 22 -7.08 -3.67 0.18
N SER A 23 -6.10 -3.34 1.05
CA SER A 23 -6.14 -3.69 2.48
C SER A 23 -7.37 -3.09 3.20
N SER A 24 -7.75 -1.85 2.87
CA SER A 24 -8.94 -1.20 3.45
C SER A 24 -10.24 -1.97 3.20
N GLY A 25 -10.39 -2.61 2.04
CA GLY A 25 -11.55 -3.46 1.75
C GLY A 25 -11.65 -4.69 2.64
N HIS A 26 -10.51 -5.26 3.01
CA HIS A 26 -10.46 -6.42 3.90
C HIS A 26 -10.68 -6.04 5.36
N LEU A 27 -10.07 -4.93 5.80
CA LEU A 27 -10.23 -4.44 7.17
C LEU A 27 -11.70 -4.08 7.48
N LEU A 28 -12.44 -3.54 6.50
CA LEU A 28 -13.87 -3.28 6.62
C LEU A 28 -14.68 -4.54 6.93
N LEU A 29 -14.27 -5.69 6.43
CA LEU A 29 -14.98 -6.96 6.64
C LEU A 29 -14.69 -7.61 7.98
N ILE A 30 -13.66 -7.20 8.72
CA ILE A 30 -13.27 -7.80 10.00
C ILE A 30 -14.44 -7.80 11.00
N PRO A 31 -15.10 -6.67 11.30
CA PRO A 31 -16.21 -6.66 12.24
C PRO A 31 -17.39 -7.53 11.79
N VAL A 32 -17.61 -7.63 10.49
CA VAL A 32 -18.72 -8.41 9.91
C VAL A 32 -18.49 -9.91 10.09
N ILE A 33 -17.23 -10.36 9.91
CA ILE A 33 -16.87 -11.78 9.95
C ILE A 33 -16.64 -12.26 11.39
N THR A 34 -16.07 -11.41 12.26
CA THR A 34 -15.59 -11.81 13.57
C THR A 34 -16.50 -11.42 14.73
N SER A 35 -17.51 -10.58 14.50
CA SER A 35 -18.32 -9.94 15.55
C SER A 35 -17.50 -9.11 16.56
N TYR A 36 -16.22 -8.87 16.32
CA TYR A 36 -15.41 -7.94 17.10
C TYR A 36 -15.63 -6.52 16.61
N PRO A 37 -15.61 -5.52 17.51
CA PRO A 37 -15.64 -4.12 17.09
C PRO A 37 -14.42 -3.83 16.20
N TYR A 38 -14.52 -2.76 15.40
CA TYR A 38 -13.39 -2.30 14.61
C TYR A 38 -12.16 -2.07 15.52
N GLN A 39 -10.99 -2.51 15.07
CA GLN A 39 -9.75 -2.38 15.84
C GLN A 39 -9.42 -0.90 16.09
N SER A 40 -8.68 -0.64 17.18
CA SER A 40 -8.23 0.73 17.47
C SER A 40 -7.29 1.26 16.40
N GLN A 41 -7.28 2.57 16.21
CA GLN A 41 -6.37 3.24 15.29
C GLN A 41 -4.89 2.92 15.58
N THR A 42 -4.55 2.69 16.86
CA THR A 42 -3.22 2.26 17.30
C THR A 42 -2.80 0.93 16.67
N ILE A 43 -3.71 -0.04 16.63
CA ILE A 43 -3.44 -1.36 16.04
C ILE A 43 -3.29 -1.26 14.52
N ASP A 44 -4.08 -0.43 13.86
CA ASP A 44 -3.95 -0.19 12.42
C ASP A 44 -2.57 0.42 12.07
N VAL A 45 -2.14 1.41 12.85
CA VAL A 45 -0.82 2.03 12.68
C VAL A 45 0.30 1.04 12.94
N ALA A 46 0.20 0.24 14.01
CA ALA A 46 1.17 -0.82 14.31
C ALA A 46 1.28 -1.83 13.15
N ALA A 47 0.15 -2.23 12.57
CA ALA A 47 0.14 -3.12 11.43
C ALA A 47 0.84 -2.51 10.20
N HIS A 48 0.65 -1.21 9.93
CA HIS A 48 1.35 -0.50 8.85
C HIS A 48 2.85 -0.35 9.12
N ILE A 49 3.27 -0.10 10.38
CA ILE A 49 4.68 -0.08 10.77
C ILE A 49 5.31 -1.45 10.50
N GLY A 50 4.62 -2.54 10.85
CA GLY A 50 5.07 -3.90 10.56
C GLY A 50 5.28 -4.13 9.07
N THR A 51 4.32 -3.72 8.24
CA THR A 51 4.45 -3.84 6.79
C THR A 51 5.61 -2.98 6.24
N LEU A 52 5.85 -1.78 6.79
CA LEU A 52 7.00 -0.95 6.44
C LEU A 52 8.33 -1.68 6.74
N VAL A 53 8.46 -2.32 7.90
CA VAL A 53 9.64 -3.13 8.25
C VAL A 53 9.85 -4.25 7.22
N ALA A 54 8.79 -4.90 6.76
CA ALA A 54 8.90 -5.94 5.73
C ALA A 54 9.52 -5.42 4.42
N VAL A 55 9.10 -4.24 3.94
CA VAL A 55 9.68 -3.62 2.73
C VAL A 55 11.13 -3.23 2.96
N LEU A 56 11.46 -2.64 4.12
CA LEU A 56 12.83 -2.28 4.48
C LEU A 56 13.75 -3.52 4.43
N VAL A 57 13.32 -4.65 4.98
CA VAL A 57 14.06 -5.91 4.96
C VAL A 57 14.14 -6.48 3.55
N TYR A 58 13.04 -6.47 2.79
CA TYR A 58 12.99 -7.04 1.45
C TYR A 58 13.86 -6.27 0.45
N LEU A 59 13.79 -4.94 0.46
CA LEU A 59 14.53 -4.04 -0.43
C LEU A 59 15.80 -3.47 0.21
N ARG A 60 16.32 -4.08 1.28
CA ARG A 60 17.44 -3.54 2.06
C ARG A 60 18.65 -3.12 1.23
N ARG A 61 18.97 -3.84 0.14
CA ARG A 61 20.08 -3.51 -0.75
C ARG A 61 19.78 -2.26 -1.56
N ASP A 62 18.61 -2.18 -2.16
CA ASP A 62 18.18 -1.01 -2.95
C ASP A 62 18.15 0.25 -2.09
N ILE A 63 17.59 0.11 -0.88
CA ILE A 63 17.47 1.22 0.07
C ILE A 63 18.85 1.67 0.54
N PHE A 64 19.74 0.73 0.85
CA PHE A 64 21.11 1.05 1.24
C PHE A 64 21.86 1.78 0.12
N ASP A 65 21.79 1.27 -1.14
CA ASP A 65 22.41 1.89 -2.30
C ASP A 65 21.86 3.30 -2.55
N ILE A 66 20.54 3.50 -2.39
CA ILE A 66 19.90 4.82 -2.51
C ILE A 66 20.39 5.76 -1.39
N ILE A 67 20.40 5.33 -0.14
CA ILE A 67 20.83 6.15 1.00
C ILE A 67 22.29 6.56 0.83
N VAL A 68 23.18 5.62 0.51
CA VAL A 68 24.58 5.92 0.28
C VAL A 68 24.76 6.92 -0.88
N ALA A 69 24.01 6.75 -1.97
CA ALA A 69 24.06 7.67 -3.10
C ALA A 69 23.48 9.07 -2.78
N MET A 70 22.51 9.17 -1.87
CA MET A 70 21.92 10.45 -1.45
C MET A 70 22.86 11.31 -0.61
N PHE A 71 23.65 10.68 0.27
CA PHE A 71 24.50 11.37 1.24
C PHE A 71 26.00 11.26 0.95
N GLY A 72 26.41 10.34 0.06
CA GLY A 72 27.81 10.13 -0.34
C GLY A 72 28.23 10.99 -1.54
N GLN A 73 29.53 10.94 -1.86
CA GLN A 73 30.06 11.48 -3.12
C GLN A 73 29.59 10.60 -4.28
N THR A 74 29.23 11.23 -5.39
CA THR A 74 28.71 10.51 -6.57
C THR A 74 29.88 10.27 -7.54
N ASP A 75 30.67 9.22 -7.28
CA ASP A 75 31.89 8.92 -8.03
C ASP A 75 31.66 7.96 -9.21
N SER A 76 30.46 7.43 -9.36
CA SER A 76 30.11 6.49 -10.43
C SER A 76 28.72 6.74 -11.02
N ALA A 77 28.55 6.38 -12.31
CA ALA A 77 27.25 6.46 -12.99
C ALA A 77 26.15 5.68 -12.22
N ARG A 78 26.48 4.54 -11.64
CA ARG A 78 25.55 3.75 -10.84
C ARG A 78 25.06 4.49 -9.58
N GLN A 79 25.94 5.21 -8.90
CA GLN A 79 25.55 6.04 -7.76
C GLN A 79 24.66 7.21 -8.19
N ALA A 80 24.95 7.83 -9.35
CA ALA A 80 24.10 8.86 -9.92
C ALA A 80 22.67 8.36 -10.19
N ASP A 81 22.53 7.13 -10.72
CA ASP A 81 21.22 6.50 -10.96
C ASP A 81 20.47 6.21 -9.66
N HIS A 82 21.12 5.70 -8.62
CA HIS A 82 20.48 5.48 -7.32
C HIS A 82 20.07 6.80 -6.64
N ARG A 83 20.91 7.85 -6.72
CA ARG A 83 20.56 9.19 -6.23
C ARG A 83 19.36 9.74 -6.96
N ARG A 84 19.34 9.64 -8.29
CA ARG A 84 18.22 10.05 -9.13
C ARG A 84 16.94 9.31 -8.74
N LEU A 85 17.00 7.97 -8.53
CA LEU A 85 15.86 7.17 -8.10
C LEU A 85 15.34 7.61 -6.73
N GLY A 86 16.22 7.86 -5.76
CA GLY A 86 15.85 8.36 -4.44
C GLY A 86 15.13 9.70 -4.50
N LEU A 87 15.65 10.65 -5.30
CA LEU A 87 15.00 11.96 -5.51
C LEU A 87 13.63 11.82 -6.20
N MET A 88 13.49 10.89 -7.16
CA MET A 88 12.20 10.58 -7.80
C MET A 88 11.18 10.04 -6.80
N ILE A 89 11.59 9.13 -5.90
CA ILE A 89 10.72 8.58 -4.87
C ILE A 89 10.23 9.67 -3.92
N ILE A 90 11.13 10.53 -3.45
CA ILE A 90 10.77 11.67 -2.59
C ILE A 90 9.81 12.60 -3.32
N GLY A 91 10.18 13.06 -4.52
CA GLY A 91 9.36 13.97 -5.32
C GLY A 91 7.98 13.41 -5.64
N ALA A 92 7.89 12.12 -6.02
CA ALA A 92 6.64 11.44 -6.35
C ALA A 92 5.74 11.22 -5.12
N THR A 93 6.28 11.30 -3.89
CA THR A 93 5.48 11.17 -2.66
C THR A 93 4.83 12.50 -2.25
N ILE A 94 5.43 13.63 -2.59
CA ILE A 94 4.96 14.97 -2.18
C ILE A 94 3.48 15.21 -2.53
N PRO A 95 3.00 14.93 -3.76
CA PRO A 95 1.59 15.16 -4.11
C PRO A 95 0.62 14.39 -3.20
N LEU A 96 0.92 13.13 -2.87
CA LEU A 96 0.10 12.33 -1.97
C LEU A 96 0.02 12.94 -0.57
N ILE A 97 1.16 13.40 -0.02
CA ILE A 97 1.23 14.00 1.32
C ILE A 97 0.40 15.29 1.35
N LEU A 98 0.59 16.18 0.37
CA LEU A 98 -0.11 17.47 0.31
C LEU A 98 -1.63 17.27 0.19
N VAL A 99 -2.08 16.42 -0.75
CA VAL A 99 -3.50 16.19 -0.94
C VAL A 99 -4.08 15.37 0.21
N GLY A 100 -3.33 14.42 0.78
CA GLY A 100 -3.74 13.66 1.97
C GLY A 100 -4.01 14.58 3.18
N PHE A 101 -3.15 15.56 3.40
CA PHE A 101 -3.36 16.57 4.42
C PHE A 101 -4.62 17.40 4.17
N MET A 102 -4.84 17.85 2.92
CA MET A 102 -6.05 18.60 2.53
C MET A 102 -7.33 17.77 2.72
N VAL A 103 -7.33 16.51 2.32
CA VAL A 103 -8.47 15.58 2.46
C VAL A 103 -8.79 15.35 3.94
N ASN A 104 -7.76 15.14 4.77
CA ASN A 104 -7.95 14.97 6.21
C ASN A 104 -8.59 16.21 6.87
N TYR A 105 -8.19 17.40 6.43
CA TYR A 105 -8.78 18.66 6.92
C TYR A 105 -10.21 18.89 6.42
N ALA A 106 -10.48 18.51 5.16
CA ALA A 106 -11.79 18.74 4.51
C ALA A 106 -12.88 17.76 4.97
N ASN A 107 -12.52 16.65 5.63
CA ASN A 107 -13.41 15.65 6.20
C ASN A 107 -14.56 15.21 5.26
N TRP A 108 -14.22 14.81 4.04
CA TRP A 108 -15.19 14.43 3.01
C TRP A 108 -15.89 13.11 3.34
N HIS A 109 -17.12 13.20 3.77
CA HIS A 109 -17.91 12.05 4.23
C HIS A 109 -18.03 10.92 3.18
N TRP A 110 -18.13 11.25 1.88
CA TRP A 110 -18.25 10.22 0.84
C TRP A 110 -17.04 9.26 0.76
N LEU A 111 -15.88 9.68 1.27
CA LEU A 111 -14.68 8.83 1.37
C LEU A 111 -14.81 7.76 2.46
N THR A 112 -15.75 7.87 3.40
CA THR A 112 -15.95 6.86 4.44
C THR A 112 -16.96 5.78 4.04
N LEU A 113 -17.69 5.98 2.94
CA LEU A 113 -18.78 5.08 2.53
C LEU A 113 -18.24 3.75 2.01
N ALA A 114 -18.81 2.65 2.52
CA ALA A 114 -18.49 1.29 2.04
C ALA A 114 -18.85 1.10 0.54
N THR A 115 -19.87 1.82 0.06
CA THR A 115 -20.20 1.86 -1.39
C THR A 115 -19.07 2.46 -2.21
N THR A 116 -18.49 3.58 -1.77
CA THR A 116 -17.31 4.19 -2.42
C THR A 116 -16.15 3.21 -2.47
N LEU A 117 -15.88 2.51 -1.37
CA LEU A 117 -14.83 1.50 -1.28
C LEU A 117 -15.07 0.36 -2.29
N ALA A 118 -16.28 -0.17 -2.38
CA ALA A 118 -16.59 -1.27 -3.29
C ALA A 118 -16.49 -0.86 -4.76
N LEU A 119 -17.09 0.29 -5.13
CA LEU A 119 -17.09 0.78 -6.50
C LEU A 119 -15.68 1.17 -6.97
N SER A 120 -14.91 1.85 -6.13
CA SER A 120 -13.51 2.19 -6.43
C SER A 120 -12.66 0.95 -6.58
N ASN A 121 -12.84 -0.06 -5.70
CA ASN A 121 -12.11 -1.32 -5.80
C ASN A 121 -12.35 -2.01 -7.15
N ILE A 122 -13.61 -2.07 -7.61
CA ILE A 122 -13.98 -2.63 -8.93
C ILE A 122 -13.39 -1.78 -10.06
N GLY A 123 -13.59 -0.46 -10.04
CA GLY A 123 -13.12 0.44 -11.09
C GLY A 123 -11.60 0.42 -11.27
N PHE A 124 -10.85 0.52 -10.17
CA PHE A 124 -9.38 0.44 -10.22
C PHE A 124 -8.85 -0.97 -10.52
N ALA A 125 -9.62 -2.04 -10.26
CA ALA A 125 -9.29 -3.38 -10.74
C ALA A 125 -9.35 -3.44 -12.27
N GLY A 126 -10.39 -2.87 -12.87
CA GLY A 126 -10.50 -2.75 -14.32
C GLY A 126 -9.37 -1.93 -14.96
N LEU A 127 -8.97 -0.82 -14.32
CA LEU A 127 -7.83 -0.02 -14.77
C LEU A 127 -6.51 -0.79 -14.69
N LEU A 128 -6.28 -1.54 -13.62
CA LEU A 128 -5.09 -2.40 -13.48
C LEU A 128 -5.07 -3.48 -14.58
N TRP A 129 -6.21 -4.11 -14.85
CA TRP A 129 -6.33 -5.09 -15.93
C TRP A 129 -6.00 -4.48 -17.29
N ALA A 130 -6.59 -3.32 -17.61
CA ALA A 130 -6.35 -2.63 -18.87
C ALA A 130 -4.87 -2.21 -19.01
N ALA A 131 -4.29 -1.62 -17.95
CA ALA A 131 -2.88 -1.23 -17.94
C ALA A 131 -1.94 -2.44 -18.12
N ASP A 132 -2.26 -3.58 -17.51
CA ASP A 132 -1.44 -4.79 -17.64
C ASP A 132 -1.60 -5.46 -19.00
N ARG A 133 -2.81 -5.40 -19.60
CA ARG A 133 -3.12 -6.03 -20.89
C ARG A 133 -2.58 -5.24 -22.07
N PHE A 134 -2.67 -3.92 -22.02
CA PHE A 134 -2.34 -3.03 -23.13
C PHE A 134 -1.03 -2.25 -22.92
N GLY A 135 -0.52 -2.17 -21.69
CA GLY A 135 0.75 -1.54 -21.38
C GLY A 135 1.93 -2.36 -21.91
N GLY A 136 2.97 -1.66 -22.38
CA GLY A 136 4.22 -2.26 -22.82
C GLY A 136 4.97 -2.92 -21.66
N GLN A 137 6.05 -3.65 -21.99
CA GLN A 137 7.03 -4.19 -21.03
C GLN A 137 8.45 -3.87 -21.52
N LEU A 138 8.65 -2.57 -21.82
CA LEU A 138 9.85 -2.12 -22.53
C LEU A 138 10.92 -1.62 -21.56
N TYR A 139 10.53 -1.15 -20.36
CA TYR A 139 11.41 -0.43 -19.46
C TYR A 139 11.56 -1.15 -18.12
N GLY A 140 12.81 -1.24 -17.65
CA GLY A 140 13.19 -1.66 -16.31
C GLY A 140 13.33 -0.50 -15.35
N LEU A 141 13.71 -0.79 -14.09
CA LEU A 141 13.84 0.23 -13.04
C LEU A 141 14.94 1.25 -13.34
N ALA A 142 16.03 0.83 -14.01
CA ALA A 142 17.11 1.72 -14.43
C ALA A 142 16.66 2.76 -15.47
N ASP A 143 15.61 2.44 -16.24
CA ASP A 143 15.04 3.33 -17.26
C ASP A 143 14.02 4.31 -16.69
N MET A 144 13.86 4.38 -15.35
CA MET A 144 12.87 5.25 -14.72
C MET A 144 13.12 6.71 -15.07
N ARG A 145 12.10 7.36 -15.66
CA ARG A 145 12.15 8.78 -16.08
C ARG A 145 11.45 9.65 -15.06
N TRP A 146 11.92 10.89 -14.91
CA TRP A 146 11.30 11.87 -14.01
C TRP A 146 9.80 12.07 -14.31
N SER A 147 9.46 12.23 -15.59
CA SER A 147 8.06 12.41 -16.00
C SER A 147 7.17 11.23 -15.56
N ALA A 148 7.66 9.99 -15.76
CA ALA A 148 6.92 8.80 -15.34
C ALA A 148 6.80 8.71 -13.81
N ALA A 149 7.90 8.92 -13.08
CA ALA A 149 7.90 8.87 -11.62
C ALA A 149 6.93 9.91 -11.02
N MET A 150 6.96 11.16 -11.54
CA MET A 150 6.04 12.22 -11.10
C MET A 150 4.59 11.91 -11.46
N SER A 151 4.32 11.36 -12.65
CA SER A 151 2.97 10.95 -13.03
C SER A 151 2.44 9.80 -12.18
N ILE A 152 3.30 8.82 -11.83
CA ILE A 152 2.95 7.75 -10.88
C ILE A 152 2.62 8.36 -9.50
N GLY A 153 3.41 9.32 -9.05
CA GLY A 153 3.16 10.04 -7.80
C GLY A 153 1.85 10.84 -7.81
N LEU A 154 1.52 11.50 -8.91
CA LEU A 154 0.23 12.18 -9.08
C LEU A 154 -0.92 11.18 -9.07
N MET A 155 -0.82 10.09 -9.81
CA MET A 155 -1.84 9.04 -9.80
C MET A 155 -1.98 8.39 -8.41
N GLN A 156 -0.93 8.35 -7.59
CA GLN A 156 -0.98 7.87 -6.22
C GLN A 156 -1.98 8.66 -5.34
N ILE A 157 -2.33 9.90 -5.68
CA ILE A 157 -3.39 10.67 -5.00
C ILE A 157 -4.71 9.91 -4.99
N CYS A 158 -5.02 9.17 -6.05
CA CYS A 158 -6.23 8.33 -6.10
C CYS A 158 -6.23 7.25 -5.01
N ALA A 159 -5.09 6.94 -4.38
CA ALA A 159 -5.03 6.00 -3.27
C ALA A 159 -5.71 6.52 -1.99
N LEU A 160 -5.99 7.82 -1.91
CA LEU A 160 -6.80 8.41 -0.85
C LEU A 160 -8.27 7.99 -0.94
N ILE A 161 -8.73 7.50 -2.09
CA ILE A 161 -10.06 6.92 -2.26
C ILE A 161 -10.04 5.50 -1.68
N PRO A 162 -10.87 5.21 -0.66
CA PRO A 162 -10.95 3.86 -0.10
C PRO A 162 -11.28 2.82 -1.17
N GLY A 163 -10.64 1.67 -1.10
CA GLY A 163 -10.81 0.61 -2.11
C GLY A 163 -9.89 0.71 -3.32
N ALA A 164 -9.32 1.87 -3.60
CA ALA A 164 -8.47 2.08 -4.78
C ALA A 164 -7.19 1.22 -4.77
N SER A 165 -6.62 0.94 -3.60
CA SER A 165 -5.34 0.26 -3.38
C SER A 165 -4.13 1.09 -3.85
N ARG A 166 -3.35 1.61 -2.91
CA ARG A 166 -2.14 2.40 -3.23
C ARG A 166 -1.18 1.64 -4.14
N SER A 167 -0.85 0.40 -3.77
CA SER A 167 -0.01 -0.48 -4.60
C SER A 167 -0.64 -0.74 -5.98
N GLY A 168 -1.95 -0.99 -6.04
CA GLY A 168 -2.68 -1.18 -7.28
C GLY A 168 -2.58 0.04 -8.21
N ILE A 169 -2.76 1.26 -7.69
CA ILE A 169 -2.69 2.49 -8.49
C ILE A 169 -1.28 2.75 -9.00
N THR A 170 -0.27 2.66 -8.15
CA THR A 170 1.12 2.92 -8.55
C THR A 170 1.62 1.89 -9.55
N MET A 171 1.24 0.60 -9.39
CA MET A 171 1.53 -0.44 -10.37
C MET A 171 0.78 -0.19 -11.70
N THR A 172 -0.50 0.19 -11.64
CA THR A 172 -1.29 0.55 -12.82
C THR A 172 -0.62 1.68 -13.59
N ALA A 173 -0.24 2.76 -12.90
CA ALA A 173 0.43 3.90 -13.50
C ALA A 173 1.76 3.48 -14.16
N ALA A 174 2.61 2.76 -13.46
CA ALA A 174 3.88 2.28 -14.01
C ALA A 174 3.67 1.41 -15.27
N ARG A 175 2.66 0.53 -15.26
CA ARG A 175 2.31 -0.29 -16.42
C ARG A 175 1.85 0.55 -17.63
N LEU A 176 1.07 1.61 -17.40
CA LEU A 176 0.66 2.54 -18.45
C LEU A 176 1.85 3.26 -19.12
N PHE A 177 2.92 3.52 -18.35
CA PHE A 177 4.17 4.09 -18.87
C PHE A 177 5.11 3.05 -19.52
N GLY A 178 4.69 1.79 -19.65
CA GLY A 178 5.45 0.74 -20.33
C GLY A 178 6.52 0.06 -19.49
N TYR A 179 6.53 0.24 -18.18
CA TYR A 179 7.42 -0.51 -17.29
C TYR A 179 6.96 -1.95 -17.13
N ASP A 180 7.91 -2.89 -17.04
CA ASP A 180 7.60 -4.29 -16.79
C ASP A 180 6.93 -4.48 -15.41
N ARG A 181 6.32 -5.65 -15.19
CA ARG A 181 5.55 -5.96 -13.97
C ARG A 181 6.38 -5.93 -12.71
N LEU A 182 7.60 -6.46 -12.77
CA LEU A 182 8.52 -6.47 -11.62
C LEU A 182 8.97 -5.06 -11.27
N THR A 183 9.28 -4.24 -12.27
CA THR A 183 9.64 -2.84 -12.10
C THR A 183 8.48 -2.05 -11.52
N ALA A 184 7.25 -2.24 -12.01
CA ALA A 184 6.06 -1.60 -11.48
C ALA A 184 5.84 -1.95 -10.01
N ALA A 185 5.97 -3.22 -9.63
CA ALA A 185 5.86 -3.66 -8.24
C ALA A 185 7.02 -3.12 -7.38
N ARG A 186 8.27 -3.19 -7.85
CA ARG A 186 9.45 -2.73 -7.11
C ARG A 186 9.41 -1.22 -6.86
N PHE A 187 9.05 -0.42 -7.87
CA PHE A 187 8.90 1.03 -7.70
C PHE A 187 7.74 1.37 -6.75
N SER A 188 6.62 0.65 -6.84
CA SER A 188 5.49 0.78 -5.91
C SER A 188 5.91 0.49 -4.45
N LEU A 189 6.72 -0.54 -4.21
CA LEU A 189 7.27 -0.86 -2.88
C LEU A 189 8.21 0.25 -2.38
N LEU A 190 9.11 0.77 -3.22
CA LEU A 190 10.00 1.88 -2.87
C LEU A 190 9.20 3.14 -2.53
N LEU A 191 8.18 3.46 -3.33
CA LEU A 191 7.32 4.62 -3.13
C LEU A 191 6.47 4.51 -1.84
N SER A 192 6.24 3.28 -1.35
CA SER A 192 5.54 3.06 -0.09
C SER A 192 6.31 3.51 1.15
N LEU A 193 7.64 3.51 1.08
CA LEU A 193 8.49 3.80 2.24
C LEU A 193 8.23 5.20 2.81
N PRO A 194 8.39 6.30 2.05
CA PRO A 194 8.12 7.62 2.58
C PRO A 194 6.62 7.85 2.86
N ALA A 195 5.71 7.22 2.10
CA ALA A 195 4.27 7.36 2.32
C ALA A 195 3.81 6.76 3.65
N ILE A 196 4.21 5.50 3.95
CA ILE A 196 3.85 4.84 5.21
C ILE A 196 4.63 5.43 6.39
N ALA A 197 5.92 5.75 6.20
CA ALA A 197 6.72 6.36 7.26
C ALA A 197 6.12 7.71 7.70
N GLY A 198 5.70 8.56 6.76
CA GLY A 198 5.07 9.84 7.06
C GLY A 198 3.75 9.70 7.81
N ALA A 199 2.85 8.81 7.36
CA ALA A 199 1.58 8.55 8.02
C ALA A 199 1.78 7.89 9.41
N GLY A 200 2.71 6.92 9.52
CA GLY A 200 3.01 6.21 10.77
C GLY A 200 3.65 7.12 11.81
N PHE A 201 4.56 8.01 11.41
CA PHE A 201 5.24 8.92 12.33
C PHE A 201 4.25 9.84 13.07
N LEU A 202 3.33 10.47 12.34
CA LEU A 202 2.34 11.36 12.94
C LEU A 202 1.47 10.65 13.99
N LYS A 203 1.07 9.41 13.70
CA LYS A 203 0.20 8.65 14.60
C LYS A 203 0.93 7.94 15.74
N THR A 204 2.23 7.66 15.60
CA THR A 204 3.03 7.08 16.70
C THR A 204 3.15 8.03 17.88
N ILE A 205 3.15 9.34 17.63
CA ILE A 205 3.15 10.36 18.69
C ILE A 205 1.87 10.24 19.52
N ASP A 206 0.71 10.13 18.88
CA ASP A 206 -0.59 9.99 19.55
C ASP A 206 -0.66 8.72 20.44
N ILE A 207 0.02 7.64 20.03
CA ILE A 207 0.07 6.36 20.77
C ILE A 207 0.92 6.47 22.03
N ILE A 208 2.06 7.15 21.94
CA ILE A 208 2.98 7.33 23.07
C ILE A 208 2.31 8.15 24.18
N ASP A 209 1.57 9.18 23.80
CA ASP A 209 0.85 10.06 24.70
C ASP A 209 -0.31 9.36 25.43
N ALA A 210 -0.88 8.29 24.85
CA ALA A 210 -1.96 7.53 25.46
C ALA A 210 -1.54 6.67 26.67
N GLY A 211 -0.26 6.31 26.82
CA GLY A 211 0.34 5.69 28.02
C GLY A 211 -0.17 4.29 28.40
N ASP A 212 -0.95 3.60 27.58
CA ASP A 212 -1.49 2.26 27.84
C ASP A 212 -0.46 1.16 27.52
N LYS A 213 0.11 0.55 28.57
CA LYS A 213 1.13 -0.51 28.43
C LYS A 213 0.60 -1.78 27.75
N GLN A 214 -0.66 -2.16 27.98
CA GLN A 214 -1.24 -3.37 27.37
C GLN A 214 -1.47 -3.14 25.88
N LEU A 215 -1.95 -1.97 25.51
CA LEU A 215 -2.09 -1.58 24.10
C LEU A 215 -0.72 -1.55 23.40
N GLY A 216 0.34 -1.13 24.09
CA GLY A 216 1.70 -1.14 23.58
C GLY A 216 2.25 -2.54 23.30
N LEU A 217 1.98 -3.53 24.16
CA LEU A 217 2.37 -4.93 23.93
C LEU A 217 1.61 -5.55 22.75
N ASP A 218 0.30 -5.35 22.69
CA ASP A 218 -0.54 -5.82 21.57
C ASP A 218 -0.04 -5.22 20.25
N ALA A 219 0.27 -3.92 20.21
CA ALA A 219 0.83 -3.24 19.07
C ALA A 219 2.19 -3.83 18.64
N ALA A 220 3.08 -4.13 19.57
CA ALA A 220 4.38 -4.74 19.27
C ALA A 220 4.22 -6.12 18.62
N VAL A 221 3.29 -6.94 19.10
CA VAL A 221 2.97 -8.25 18.50
C VAL A 221 2.41 -8.07 17.08
N VAL A 222 1.52 -7.10 16.88
CA VAL A 222 0.96 -6.78 15.56
C VAL A 222 2.07 -6.35 14.60
N VAL A 223 3.01 -5.51 15.01
CA VAL A 223 4.17 -5.11 14.19
C VAL A 223 4.95 -6.33 13.68
N VAL A 224 5.31 -7.24 14.59
CA VAL A 224 6.11 -8.43 14.24
C VAL A 224 5.36 -9.36 13.29
N LEU A 225 4.09 -9.65 13.60
CA LEU A 225 3.28 -10.54 12.78
C LEU A 225 2.98 -9.93 11.39
N SER A 226 2.62 -8.64 11.34
CA SER A 226 2.39 -7.94 10.07
C SER A 226 3.65 -7.89 9.21
N ALA A 227 4.83 -7.68 9.84
CA ALA A 227 6.11 -7.71 9.14
C ALA A 227 6.38 -9.08 8.50
N LEU A 228 6.14 -10.17 9.25
CA LEU A 228 6.33 -11.53 8.75
C LEU A 228 5.40 -11.84 7.57
N PHE A 229 4.09 -11.58 7.73
CA PHE A 229 3.11 -11.83 6.67
C PHE A 229 3.36 -10.95 5.44
N ALA A 230 3.71 -9.68 5.63
CA ALA A 230 4.01 -8.77 4.52
C ALA A 230 5.28 -9.19 3.76
N TRP A 231 6.34 -9.59 4.46
CA TRP A 231 7.56 -10.07 3.82
C TRP A 231 7.30 -11.32 2.98
N LEU A 232 6.51 -12.27 3.50
CA LEU A 232 6.12 -13.47 2.75
C LEU A 232 5.26 -13.10 1.54
N ALA A 233 4.26 -12.23 1.72
CA ALA A 233 3.37 -11.76 0.65
C ALA A 233 4.15 -11.06 -0.48
N ILE A 234 5.11 -10.18 -0.14
CA ILE A 234 5.99 -9.52 -1.12
C ILE A 234 6.78 -10.57 -1.91
N ARG A 235 7.40 -11.55 -1.24
CA ARG A 235 8.17 -12.62 -1.91
C ARG A 235 7.30 -13.41 -2.88
N VAL A 236 6.12 -13.82 -2.45
CA VAL A 236 5.17 -14.56 -3.29
C VAL A 236 4.72 -13.71 -4.47
N MET A 237 4.32 -12.46 -4.25
CA MET A 237 3.90 -11.53 -5.31
C MET A 237 5.01 -11.31 -6.34
N MET A 238 6.23 -11.03 -5.90
CA MET A 238 7.37 -10.78 -6.81
C MET A 238 7.73 -12.04 -7.61
N SER A 239 7.71 -13.23 -6.97
CA SER A 239 7.91 -14.49 -7.68
C SER A 239 6.80 -14.79 -8.70
N TRP A 240 5.57 -14.43 -8.38
CA TRP A 240 4.42 -14.56 -9.28
C TRP A 240 4.56 -13.64 -10.48
N LEU A 241 4.82 -12.35 -10.25
CA LEU A 241 4.94 -11.34 -11.31
C LEU A 241 6.14 -11.56 -12.24
N ALA A 242 7.14 -12.32 -11.81
CA ALA A 242 8.26 -12.75 -12.67
C ALA A 242 7.82 -13.71 -13.79
N ARG A 243 6.69 -14.40 -13.64
CA ARG A 243 6.23 -15.47 -14.54
C ARG A 243 4.80 -15.28 -15.05
N ALA A 244 4.01 -14.45 -14.37
CA ALA A 244 2.58 -14.27 -14.62
C ALA A 244 2.20 -12.79 -14.65
N ASN A 245 0.91 -12.53 -14.74
CA ASN A 245 0.33 -11.21 -14.87
C ASN A 245 -0.51 -10.81 -13.64
N PHE A 246 -1.11 -9.60 -13.68
CA PHE A 246 -1.95 -9.10 -12.59
C PHE A 246 -3.37 -9.68 -12.55
N THR A 247 -3.76 -10.53 -13.49
CA THR A 247 -5.15 -11.00 -13.64
C THR A 247 -5.71 -11.64 -12.38
N ILE A 248 -4.91 -12.43 -11.63
CA ILE A 248 -5.38 -13.06 -10.38
C ILE A 248 -5.82 -12.01 -9.35
N PHE A 249 -5.05 -10.93 -9.22
CA PHE A 249 -5.38 -9.82 -8.31
C PHE A 249 -6.61 -9.05 -8.78
N VAL A 250 -6.76 -8.87 -10.08
CA VAL A 250 -7.94 -8.22 -10.69
C VAL A 250 -9.19 -9.01 -10.40
N VAL A 251 -9.19 -10.32 -10.68
CA VAL A 251 -10.34 -11.21 -10.42
C VAL A 251 -10.69 -11.21 -8.93
N TYR A 252 -9.68 -11.28 -8.07
CA TYR A 252 -9.88 -11.21 -6.63
C TYR A 252 -10.54 -9.88 -6.21
N ARG A 253 -10.08 -8.74 -6.72
CA ARG A 253 -10.67 -7.42 -6.44
C ARG A 253 -12.12 -7.29 -6.91
N LEU A 254 -12.41 -7.80 -8.10
CA LEU A 254 -13.79 -7.83 -8.61
C LEU A 254 -14.69 -8.64 -7.67
N GLY A 255 -14.24 -9.84 -7.27
CA GLY A 255 -14.95 -10.67 -6.29
C GLY A 255 -15.16 -9.97 -4.95
N LEU A 256 -14.11 -9.34 -4.39
CA LEU A 256 -14.18 -8.58 -3.14
C LEU A 256 -15.20 -7.42 -3.24
N GLY A 257 -15.13 -6.65 -4.33
CA GLY A 257 -16.06 -5.54 -4.54
C GLY A 257 -17.52 -6.00 -4.64
N VAL A 258 -17.76 -7.12 -5.34
CA VAL A 258 -19.11 -7.73 -5.43
C VAL A 258 -19.57 -8.22 -4.05
N VAL A 259 -18.72 -8.87 -3.27
CA VAL A 259 -19.06 -9.33 -1.90
C VAL A 259 -19.45 -8.14 -1.01
N ILE A 260 -18.71 -7.03 -1.08
CA ILE A 260 -19.04 -5.83 -0.29
C ILE A 260 -20.39 -5.24 -0.75
N LEU A 261 -20.63 -5.12 -2.06
CA LEU A 261 -21.91 -4.60 -2.58
C LEU A 261 -23.10 -5.49 -2.18
N LEU A 262 -22.93 -6.81 -2.25
CA LEU A 262 -23.95 -7.76 -1.80
C LEU A 262 -24.19 -7.64 -0.28
N GLY A 263 -23.12 -7.50 0.52
CA GLY A 263 -23.25 -7.31 1.97
C GLY A 263 -23.99 -6.02 2.33
N LEU A 264 -23.75 -4.93 1.58
CA LEU A 264 -24.50 -3.67 1.71
C LEU A 264 -25.99 -3.86 1.34
N HIS A 265 -26.26 -4.53 0.21
CA HIS A 265 -27.63 -4.76 -0.25
C HIS A 265 -28.43 -5.63 0.72
N LEU A 266 -27.80 -6.64 1.32
CA LEU A 266 -28.43 -7.53 2.31
C LEU A 266 -28.47 -6.93 3.74
N GLY A 267 -27.96 -5.71 3.95
CA GLY A 267 -27.92 -5.06 5.26
C GLY A 267 -26.96 -5.72 6.27
N VAL A 268 -26.06 -6.59 5.82
CA VAL A 268 -25.02 -7.25 6.66
C VAL A 268 -23.85 -6.32 6.91
N ILE A 269 -23.52 -5.47 5.95
CA ILE A 269 -22.52 -4.40 6.08
C ILE A 269 -23.29 -3.09 6.26
N ALA A 270 -22.99 -2.37 7.34
CA ALA A 270 -23.60 -1.08 7.57
C ALA A 270 -23.15 -0.05 6.49
N THR A 271 -24.08 0.73 5.99
CA THR A 271 -23.75 1.99 5.29
C THR A 271 -23.24 2.95 6.37
N ILE A 272 -21.95 3.09 6.50
CA ILE A 272 -21.32 4.03 7.45
C ILE A 272 -21.46 5.43 6.88
#